data_80719cdbc0f9d2a213c2b0d8f0ea09af
#
_entry.id   80719cdbc0f9d2a213c2b0d8f0ea09af
#
_cell.length_a   1.000
_cell.length_b   1.000
_cell.length_c   1.000
_cell.angle_alpha   90.00
_cell.angle_beta   90.00
_cell.angle_gamma   90.00
#
_symmetry.space_group_name_H-M   'P 1'
#
loop_
_entity.id
_entity.type
_entity.pdbx_description
1 polymer ?
#
loop_
_entity_poly.entity_id
_entity_poly.type
_entity_poly.pdbx_seq_one_letter_code
_entity_poly.pdbx_strand_id
1 'polypeptide(L)'
;LLSAHYDSYFDGFQDDNAAVAMMLGIARALVKGGYKPAHTLVFCAMAAEEWGIIDSKYDWSTGAYNQVFRVHPDWQGKVIADLNFELPAHAHNRQDAIRCTYEYADFIRQFTDSLTVPKEAYPDGITVLSPIETWSDDFSMAIAGIPSTVNDFSAGPFMQNYYHSQ
;
A
#
# COMPACT_ATOMS: atom_id res chain seq x y z
N LEU A 1 -6.11 -2.90 -8.72
CA LEU A 1 -5.77 -1.54 -8.34
C LEU A 1 -4.36 -1.53 -7.79
N LEU A 2 -3.59 -0.49 -8.06
CA LEU A 2 -2.33 -0.17 -7.42
C LEU A 2 -2.52 1.23 -6.82
N SER A 3 -2.34 1.38 -5.55
CA SER A 3 -2.65 2.62 -4.83
C SER A 3 -1.47 3.10 -3.98
N ALA A 4 -1.41 4.38 -3.76
CA ALA A 4 -0.51 5.08 -2.85
C ALA A 4 -1.04 6.50 -2.62
N HIS A 5 -0.67 7.13 -1.54
CA HIS A 5 -1.01 8.53 -1.36
C HIS A 5 0.14 9.47 -1.75
N TYR A 6 -0.19 10.67 -2.13
CA TYR A 6 0.80 11.67 -2.59
C TYR A 6 0.92 12.89 -1.67
N ASP A 7 0.07 13.00 -0.68
CA ASP A 7 0.26 13.98 0.38
C ASP A 7 1.32 13.47 1.37
N SER A 8 1.90 14.37 2.12
CA SER A 8 2.97 14.05 3.06
C SER A 8 3.05 15.10 4.16
N TYR A 9 3.58 14.70 5.31
CA TYR A 9 4.03 15.65 6.32
C TYR A 9 5.37 16.26 5.94
N PHE A 10 5.50 17.57 6.09
CA PHE A 10 6.73 18.33 5.83
C PHE A 10 7.31 18.06 4.42
N ASP A 11 8.59 17.79 4.33
CA ASP A 11 9.29 17.41 3.09
C ASP A 11 9.33 15.89 2.88
N GLY A 12 8.37 15.16 3.46
CA GLY A 12 8.33 13.70 3.50
C GLY A 12 8.44 13.05 2.12
N PHE A 13 9.57 12.38 1.89
CA PHE A 13 9.79 11.58 0.68
C PHE A 13 9.30 10.14 0.86
N GLN A 14 9.63 9.57 2.00
CA GLN A 14 9.37 8.17 2.33
C GLN A 14 7.87 7.91 2.43
N ASP A 15 7.16 8.80 3.10
CA ASP A 15 5.75 8.77 3.37
C ASP A 15 5.05 9.91 2.61
N ASP A 16 4.43 9.68 1.43
CA ASP A 16 4.47 8.39 0.72
C ASP A 16 4.83 8.64 -0.76
N ASN A 17 5.53 9.74 -1.05
CA ASN A 17 5.97 10.08 -2.40
C ASN A 17 6.88 8.99 -3.02
N ALA A 18 7.58 8.23 -2.19
CA ALA A 18 8.38 7.09 -2.64
C ALA A 18 7.50 6.00 -3.27
N ALA A 19 6.33 5.72 -2.71
CA ALA A 19 5.39 4.75 -3.27
C ALA A 19 4.79 5.24 -4.60
N VAL A 20 4.45 6.52 -4.70
CA VAL A 20 4.00 7.11 -5.97
C VAL A 20 5.08 6.97 -7.04
N ALA A 21 6.35 7.27 -6.71
CA ALA A 21 7.46 7.09 -7.63
C ALA A 21 7.64 5.63 -8.04
N MET A 22 7.49 4.70 -7.11
CA MET A 22 7.53 3.26 -7.38
C MET A 22 6.39 2.84 -8.32
N MET A 23 5.16 3.26 -8.08
CA MET A 23 4.01 2.99 -8.97
C MET A 23 4.27 3.48 -10.39
N LEU A 24 4.80 4.69 -10.55
CA LEU A 24 5.18 5.23 -11.87
C LEU A 24 6.28 4.40 -12.54
N GLY A 25 7.23 3.91 -11.75
CA GLY A 25 8.27 2.99 -12.21
C GLY A 25 7.69 1.67 -12.71
N ILE A 26 6.76 1.08 -11.98
CA ILE A 26 6.04 -0.15 -12.36
C ILE A 26 5.26 0.08 -13.66
N ALA A 27 4.47 1.15 -13.74
CA ALA A 27 3.70 1.48 -14.93
C ALA A 27 4.61 1.63 -16.16
N ARG A 28 5.72 2.33 -16.01
CA ARG A 28 6.73 2.51 -17.07
C ARG A 28 7.36 1.17 -17.48
N ALA A 29 7.67 0.31 -16.54
CA ALA A 29 8.26 -1.01 -16.81
C ALA A 29 7.29 -1.89 -17.61
N LEU A 30 6.03 -1.94 -17.22
CA LEU A 30 4.98 -2.69 -17.90
C LEU A 30 4.79 -2.21 -19.36
N VAL A 31 4.70 -0.90 -19.56
CA VAL A 31 4.56 -0.32 -20.89
C VAL A 31 5.79 -0.60 -21.77
N LYS A 32 7.00 -0.37 -21.24
CA LYS A 32 8.24 -0.61 -21.99
C LYS A 32 8.48 -2.09 -22.27
N GLY A 33 8.07 -2.97 -21.36
CA GLY A 33 8.14 -4.42 -21.55
C GLY A 33 7.09 -4.97 -22.49
N GLY A 34 6.15 -4.14 -22.96
CA GLY A 34 5.06 -4.59 -23.83
C GLY A 34 4.08 -5.53 -23.12
N TYR A 35 4.01 -5.48 -21.80
CA TYR A 35 3.12 -6.33 -21.04
C TYR A 35 1.64 -6.03 -21.35
N LYS A 36 0.88 -7.07 -21.59
CA LYS A 36 -0.56 -6.99 -21.85
C LYS A 36 -1.30 -7.70 -20.73
N PRO A 37 -1.79 -6.96 -19.73
CA PRO A 37 -2.51 -7.56 -18.63
C PRO A 37 -3.84 -8.16 -19.07
N ALA A 38 -4.24 -9.28 -18.47
CA ALA A 38 -5.56 -9.89 -18.72
C ALA A 38 -6.70 -9.05 -18.13
N HIS A 39 -6.40 -8.26 -17.11
CA HIS A 39 -7.33 -7.34 -16.45
C HIS A 39 -6.80 -5.92 -16.51
N THR A 40 -7.68 -4.94 -16.42
CA THR A 40 -7.30 -3.53 -16.33
C THR A 40 -6.47 -3.28 -15.07
N LEU A 41 -5.33 -2.62 -15.24
CA LEU A 41 -4.54 -2.10 -14.13
C LEU A 41 -4.85 -0.61 -13.97
N VAL A 42 -5.27 -0.24 -12.78
CA VAL A 42 -5.54 1.16 -12.41
C VAL A 42 -4.45 1.60 -11.43
N PHE A 43 -3.76 2.68 -11.74
CA PHE A 43 -2.77 3.32 -10.87
C PHE A 43 -3.46 4.55 -10.25
N CYS A 44 -3.67 4.53 -8.95
CA CYS A 44 -4.43 5.53 -8.23
C CYS A 44 -3.54 6.21 -7.19
N ALA A 45 -3.12 7.44 -7.47
CA ALA A 45 -2.48 8.29 -6.49
C ALA A 45 -3.56 9.07 -5.74
N MET A 46 -3.69 8.87 -4.45
CA MET A 46 -4.72 9.44 -3.61
C MET A 46 -4.20 10.62 -2.79
N ALA A 47 -5.06 11.57 -2.52
CA ALA A 47 -4.79 12.68 -1.61
C ALA A 47 -5.41 12.40 -0.24
N ALA A 48 -4.96 13.13 0.76
CA ALA A 48 -5.58 13.15 2.09
C ALA A 48 -5.63 11.78 2.78
N GLU A 49 -4.55 11.03 2.68
CA GLU A 49 -4.30 9.88 3.54
C GLU A 49 -3.99 10.36 4.95
N GLU A 50 -3.11 11.33 5.06
CA GLU A 50 -2.63 11.95 6.30
C GLU A 50 -3.68 12.83 7.00
N TRP A 51 -4.89 12.88 6.48
CA TRP A 51 -5.95 13.78 6.94
C TRP A 51 -7.25 13.02 7.20
N GLY A 52 -7.87 13.40 8.31
CA GLY A 52 -9.17 12.91 8.69
C GLY A 52 -10.28 13.93 8.50
N ILE A 53 -11.49 13.49 8.77
CA ILE A 53 -12.68 14.34 8.83
C ILE A 53 -12.98 14.65 10.30
N ILE A 54 -13.06 15.94 10.64
CA ILE A 54 -13.38 16.42 11.99
C ILE A 54 -14.68 15.77 12.47
N ASP A 55 -14.70 15.31 13.70
CA ASP A 55 -15.83 14.66 14.35
C ASP A 55 -16.28 13.32 13.70
N SER A 56 -15.41 12.71 12.90
CA SER A 56 -15.68 11.40 12.32
C SER A 56 -14.82 10.31 12.98
N LYS A 57 -15.20 9.05 12.76
CA LYS A 57 -14.36 7.90 13.13
C LYS A 57 -13.17 7.72 12.19
N TYR A 58 -13.17 8.43 11.07
CA TYR A 58 -12.15 8.39 10.04
C TYR A 58 -11.28 9.64 10.20
N ASP A 59 -10.31 9.56 11.08
CA ASP A 59 -9.28 10.57 11.27
C ASP A 59 -8.07 10.36 10.35
N TRP A 60 -8.21 9.46 9.38
CA TRP A 60 -7.19 8.95 8.49
C TRP A 60 -7.76 8.57 7.13
N SER A 61 -6.93 8.54 6.06
CA SER A 61 -7.27 7.97 4.74
C SER A 61 -8.58 8.49 4.13
N THR A 62 -8.86 9.78 4.31
CA THR A 62 -10.09 10.39 3.80
C THR A 62 -10.19 10.31 2.28
N GLY A 63 -9.05 10.38 1.59
CA GLY A 63 -8.96 10.29 0.13
C GLY A 63 -9.43 8.95 -0.39
N ALA A 64 -8.91 7.86 0.15
CA ALA A 64 -9.30 6.50 -0.24
C ALA A 64 -10.78 6.24 0.04
N TYR A 65 -11.29 6.68 1.19
CA TYR A 65 -12.71 6.58 1.50
C TYR A 65 -13.57 7.29 0.45
N ASN A 66 -13.25 8.53 0.11
CA ASN A 66 -13.97 9.28 -0.91
C ASN A 66 -13.87 8.60 -2.28
N GLN A 67 -12.69 8.09 -2.62
CA GLN A 67 -12.44 7.43 -3.90
C GLN A 67 -13.38 6.24 -4.09
N VAL A 68 -13.46 5.33 -3.12
CA VAL A 68 -14.21 4.08 -3.27
C VAL A 68 -15.70 4.20 -2.96
N PHE A 69 -16.12 5.15 -2.10
CA PHE A 69 -17.52 5.28 -1.72
C PHE A 69 -18.28 6.41 -2.45
N ARG A 70 -17.57 7.38 -3.01
CA ARG A 70 -18.22 8.55 -3.63
C ARG A 70 -17.85 8.74 -5.09
N VAL A 71 -16.57 8.61 -5.45
CA VAL A 71 -16.11 8.83 -6.83
C VAL A 71 -16.33 7.60 -7.68
N HIS A 72 -15.93 6.44 -7.17
CA HIS A 72 -16.02 5.16 -7.86
C HIS A 72 -16.74 4.07 -7.04
N PRO A 73 -17.98 4.30 -6.62
CA PRO A 73 -18.75 3.28 -5.90
C PRO A 73 -18.98 2.01 -6.75
N ASP A 74 -18.82 2.12 -8.06
CA ASP A 74 -18.88 1.00 -9.00
C ASP A 74 -17.66 0.08 -8.97
N TRP A 75 -16.60 0.43 -8.26
CA TRP A 75 -15.46 -0.47 -8.02
C TRP A 75 -15.79 -1.63 -7.09
N GLN A 76 -16.77 -1.44 -6.20
CA GLN A 76 -17.26 -2.50 -5.33
C GLN A 76 -17.78 -3.67 -6.16
N GLY A 77 -17.25 -4.86 -5.89
CA GLY A 77 -17.59 -6.08 -6.64
C GLY A 77 -16.97 -6.19 -8.05
N LYS A 78 -16.16 -5.22 -8.49
CA LYS A 78 -15.47 -5.27 -9.79
C LYS A 78 -13.95 -5.31 -9.63
N VAL A 79 -13.40 -4.56 -8.68
CA VAL A 79 -11.97 -4.57 -8.40
C VAL A 79 -11.64 -5.87 -7.68
N ILE A 80 -10.75 -6.64 -8.27
CA ILE A 80 -10.38 -7.97 -7.75
C ILE A 80 -9.31 -7.90 -6.66
N ALA A 81 -8.49 -6.85 -6.66
CA ALA A 81 -7.50 -6.60 -5.64
C ALA A 81 -7.05 -5.15 -5.63
N ASP A 82 -6.67 -4.68 -4.45
CA ASP A 82 -5.90 -3.47 -4.23
C ASP A 82 -4.52 -3.82 -3.67
N LEU A 83 -3.50 -3.31 -4.32
CA LEU A 83 -2.12 -3.35 -3.85
C LEU A 83 -1.76 -1.95 -3.39
N ASN A 84 -1.96 -1.68 -2.13
CA ASN A 84 -1.58 -0.42 -1.53
C ASN A 84 -0.08 -0.43 -1.22
N PHE A 85 0.62 0.55 -1.76
CA PHE A 85 2.02 0.78 -1.46
C PHE A 85 2.10 1.88 -0.42
N GLU A 86 2.80 1.60 0.66
CA GLU A 86 2.96 2.48 1.79
C GLU A 86 4.39 2.37 2.29
N LEU A 87 5.05 3.48 2.53
CA LEU A 87 6.41 3.50 3.11
C LEU A 87 7.40 2.48 2.46
N PRO A 88 7.53 2.40 1.12
CA PRO A 88 8.19 1.26 0.46
C PRO A 88 9.72 1.23 0.59
N ALA A 89 10.31 2.26 1.18
CA ALA A 89 11.77 2.38 1.23
C ALA A 89 12.24 2.85 2.61
N HIS A 90 12.57 1.93 3.49
CA HIS A 90 13.15 2.29 4.78
C HIS A 90 14.49 1.61 5.04
N ALA A 91 15.44 2.43 5.48
CA ALA A 91 16.78 1.98 5.79
C ALA A 91 16.82 1.16 7.08
N HIS A 92 17.70 0.17 7.10
CA HIS A 92 18.03 -0.62 8.28
C HIS A 92 16.92 -1.54 8.83
N ASN A 93 15.86 -1.76 8.09
CA ASN A 93 14.96 -2.84 8.41
C ASN A 93 15.58 -4.18 8.05
N ARG A 94 15.38 -5.15 8.93
CA ARG A 94 15.88 -6.51 8.72
C ARG A 94 14.85 -7.41 8.05
N GLN A 95 13.59 -7.03 8.13
CA GLN A 95 12.45 -7.79 7.62
C GLN A 95 11.48 -6.85 6.96
N ASP A 96 10.87 -7.29 5.87
CA ASP A 96 9.69 -6.66 5.31
C ASP A 96 8.44 -7.44 5.70
N ALA A 97 7.29 -6.80 5.66
CA ALA A 97 6.02 -7.45 5.92
C ALA A 97 4.95 -6.97 4.94
N ILE A 98 4.08 -7.90 4.57
CA ILE A 98 2.87 -7.61 3.80
C ILE A 98 1.68 -7.97 4.67
N ARG A 99 0.83 -6.99 4.94
CA ARG A 99 -0.44 -7.22 5.59
C ARG A 99 -1.53 -7.30 4.54
N CYS A 100 -2.49 -8.21 4.69
CA CYS A 100 -3.54 -8.42 3.70
C CYS A 100 -4.87 -8.81 4.32
N THR A 101 -5.94 -8.65 3.57
CA THR A 101 -7.24 -9.22 3.91
C THR A 101 -7.17 -10.75 3.98
N TYR A 102 -8.05 -11.37 4.76
CA TYR A 102 -8.03 -12.82 4.99
C TYR A 102 -8.06 -13.65 3.71
N GLU A 103 -8.81 -13.20 2.73
CA GLU A 103 -9.02 -13.89 1.46
C GLU A 103 -7.71 -14.11 0.69
N TYR A 104 -6.75 -13.23 0.89
CA TYR A 104 -5.48 -13.27 0.16
C TYR A 104 -4.31 -13.82 0.96
N ALA A 105 -4.47 -14.09 2.24
CA ALA A 105 -3.37 -14.47 3.12
C ALA A 105 -2.58 -15.68 2.60
N ASP A 106 -3.26 -16.74 2.19
CA ASP A 106 -2.59 -17.94 1.68
C ASP A 106 -1.93 -17.74 0.31
N PHE A 107 -2.59 -16.95 -0.56
CA PHE A 107 -2.01 -16.61 -1.85
C PHE A 107 -0.74 -15.77 -1.68
N ILE A 108 -0.78 -14.75 -0.84
CA ILE A 108 0.38 -13.88 -0.58
C ILE A 108 1.51 -14.66 0.06
N ARG A 109 1.24 -15.58 1.00
CA ARG A 109 2.27 -16.47 1.58
C ARG A 109 2.94 -17.32 0.50
N GLN A 110 2.16 -18.00 -0.33
CA GLN A 110 2.71 -18.79 -1.43
C GLN A 110 3.53 -17.94 -2.41
N PHE A 111 3.08 -16.71 -2.68
CA PHE A 111 3.81 -15.79 -3.53
C PHE A 111 5.15 -15.38 -2.88
N THR A 112 5.15 -14.94 -1.63
CA THR A 112 6.37 -14.52 -0.93
C THR A 112 7.35 -15.66 -0.76
N ASP A 113 6.87 -16.88 -0.50
CA ASP A 113 7.71 -18.10 -0.41
C ASP A 113 8.39 -18.42 -1.75
N SER A 114 7.81 -18.00 -2.87
CA SER A 114 8.38 -18.19 -4.20
C SER A 114 9.44 -17.15 -4.57
N LEU A 115 9.55 -16.07 -3.82
CA LEU A 115 10.48 -14.98 -4.14
C LEU A 115 11.90 -15.28 -3.64
N THR A 116 12.87 -14.85 -4.43
CA THR A 116 14.25 -14.77 -3.96
C THR A 116 14.48 -13.38 -3.37
N VAL A 117 14.39 -13.28 -2.06
CA VAL A 117 14.59 -12.01 -1.35
C VAL A 117 16.09 -11.76 -1.17
N PRO A 118 16.60 -10.58 -1.55
CA PRO A 118 17.99 -10.22 -1.31
C PRO A 118 18.29 -10.19 0.20
N LYS A 119 19.15 -11.11 0.65
CA LYS A 119 19.51 -11.24 2.08
C LYS A 119 20.26 -10.01 2.62
N GLU A 120 20.89 -9.25 1.76
CA GLU A 120 21.55 -7.99 2.10
C GLU A 120 20.54 -6.91 2.48
N ALA A 121 19.37 -6.90 1.84
CA ALA A 121 18.29 -5.95 2.12
C ALA A 121 17.40 -6.44 3.27
N TYR A 122 16.98 -7.70 3.18
CA TYR A 122 16.05 -8.29 4.15
C TYR A 122 16.58 -9.63 4.67
N PRO A 123 17.56 -9.60 5.59
CA PRO A 123 18.17 -10.83 6.11
C PRO A 123 17.18 -11.76 6.79
N ASP A 124 16.11 -11.22 7.36
CA ASP A 124 15.06 -11.97 8.05
C ASP A 124 13.82 -12.24 7.16
N GLY A 125 13.90 -11.86 5.86
CA GLY A 125 12.89 -12.20 4.85
C GLY A 125 11.64 -11.32 4.85
N ILE A 126 10.53 -11.89 4.35
CA ILE A 126 9.22 -11.24 4.27
C ILE A 126 8.22 -12.03 5.12
N THR A 127 7.47 -11.32 5.96
CA THR A 127 6.38 -11.89 6.75
C THR A 127 5.04 -11.49 6.17
N VAL A 128 4.06 -12.40 6.19
CA VAL A 128 2.69 -12.13 5.78
C VAL A 128 1.77 -12.13 6.99
N LEU A 129 1.13 -10.99 7.21
CA LEU A 129 0.23 -10.74 8.33
C LEU A 129 -1.22 -10.59 7.85
N SER A 130 -2.17 -10.90 8.71
CA SER A 130 -3.61 -10.77 8.43
C SER A 130 -4.38 -10.74 9.76
N PRO A 131 -5.47 -9.99 9.86
CA PRO A 131 -6.06 -9.10 8.84
C PRO A 131 -5.29 -7.81 8.64
N ILE A 132 -5.79 -6.95 7.74
CA ILE A 132 -5.36 -5.56 7.63
C ILE A 132 -5.74 -4.79 8.89
N GLU A 133 -5.04 -3.68 9.11
CA GLU A 133 -5.32 -2.72 10.18
C GLU A 133 -5.96 -1.43 9.60
N THR A 134 -6.21 -0.44 10.46
CA THR A 134 -6.84 0.83 10.04
C THR A 134 -5.80 1.93 9.79
N TRP A 135 -4.64 1.57 9.25
CA TRP A 135 -3.49 2.47 9.21
C TRP A 135 -3.30 3.22 7.90
N SER A 136 -3.82 2.70 6.80
CA SER A 136 -3.60 3.26 5.49
C SER A 136 -4.83 3.10 4.58
N ASP A 137 -4.68 3.49 3.34
CA ASP A 137 -5.72 3.55 2.32
C ASP A 137 -6.37 2.19 2.01
N ASP A 138 -5.64 1.09 2.16
CA ASP A 138 -6.11 -0.29 1.99
C ASP A 138 -7.33 -0.62 2.86
N PHE A 139 -7.42 -0.01 4.04
CA PHE A 139 -8.58 -0.20 4.93
C PHE A 139 -9.89 0.27 4.27
N SER A 140 -9.87 1.43 3.62
CA SER A 140 -11.06 1.96 2.92
C SER A 140 -11.48 1.06 1.77
N MET A 141 -10.51 0.49 1.03
CA MET A 141 -10.79 -0.49 -0.02
C MET A 141 -11.38 -1.77 0.55
N ALA A 142 -10.80 -2.29 1.64
CA ALA A 142 -11.27 -3.52 2.27
C ALA A 142 -12.69 -3.42 2.83
N ILE A 143 -13.06 -2.32 3.50
CA ILE A 143 -14.45 -2.14 3.97
C ILE A 143 -15.45 -1.96 2.84
N ALA A 144 -14.99 -1.59 1.66
CA ALA A 144 -15.79 -1.58 0.43
C ALA A 144 -15.90 -2.97 -0.22
N GLY A 145 -15.31 -4.00 0.36
CA GLY A 145 -15.32 -5.37 -0.16
C GLY A 145 -14.29 -5.63 -1.26
N ILE A 146 -13.24 -4.81 -1.34
CA ILE A 146 -12.11 -5.01 -2.25
C ILE A 146 -10.97 -5.63 -1.45
N PRO A 147 -10.57 -6.89 -1.75
CA PRO A 147 -9.42 -7.50 -1.08
C PRO A 147 -8.16 -6.66 -1.26
N SER A 148 -7.46 -6.39 -0.16
CA SER A 148 -6.38 -5.42 -0.16
C SER A 148 -5.12 -5.96 0.48
N THR A 149 -3.99 -5.40 0.07
CA THR A 149 -2.68 -5.60 0.70
C THR A 149 -2.03 -4.26 0.96
N VAL A 150 -1.23 -4.21 2.00
CA VAL A 150 -0.37 -3.06 2.31
C VAL A 150 0.97 -3.56 2.86
N ASN A 151 2.02 -2.81 2.66
CA ASN A 151 3.26 -3.06 3.38
C ASN A 151 3.05 -2.77 4.87
N ASP A 152 3.67 -3.54 5.75
CA ASP A 152 3.58 -3.36 7.20
C ASP A 152 4.96 -3.05 7.78
N PHE A 153 5.16 -1.82 8.22
CA PHE A 153 6.46 -1.30 8.65
C PHE A 153 6.50 -0.87 10.10
N SER A 154 5.65 -1.43 10.91
CA SER A 154 5.49 -1.02 12.31
C SER A 154 6.75 -1.18 13.17
N ALA A 155 7.83 -1.73 12.63
CA ALA A 155 9.06 -1.98 13.37
C ALA A 155 10.30 -1.41 12.67
N GLY A 156 11.27 -0.97 13.45
CA GLY A 156 12.59 -0.60 12.96
C GLY A 156 12.99 0.84 13.23
N PRO A 157 14.27 1.18 12.99
CA PRO A 157 14.81 2.51 13.29
C PRO A 157 14.15 3.66 12.55
N PHE A 158 13.62 3.40 11.34
CA PHE A 158 12.92 4.41 10.57
C PHE A 158 11.70 4.94 11.33
N MET A 159 10.80 4.05 11.77
CA MET A 159 9.58 4.42 12.48
C MET A 159 9.88 5.15 13.80
N GLN A 160 10.98 4.81 14.45
CA GLN A 160 11.36 5.41 15.73
C GLN A 160 11.98 6.80 15.59
N ASN A 161 12.65 7.09 14.49
CA ASN A 161 13.52 8.26 14.39
C ASN A 161 13.17 9.25 13.27
N TYR A 162 12.47 8.79 12.23
CA TYR A 162 12.30 9.58 11.00
C TYR A 162 10.86 9.69 10.53
N TYR A 163 9.97 8.79 10.94
CA TYR A 163 8.58 8.81 10.53
C TYR A 163 7.92 10.13 10.93
N HIS A 164 7.24 10.77 9.99
CA HIS A 164 6.62 12.09 10.15
C HIS A 164 7.56 13.17 10.69
N SER A 165 8.83 13.12 10.34
CA SER A 165 9.84 14.11 10.71
C SER A 165 10.31 14.95 9.52
N GLN A 166 11.07 16.01 9.83
CA GLN A 166 11.74 16.85 8.79
C GLN A 166 12.98 16.17 8.26
#